data_406845d66901497c09d8375b7235858a
#
_entry.id   406845d66901497c09d8375b7235858a
#
_cell.length_a   1.000
_cell.length_b   1.000
_cell.length_c   1.000
_cell.angle_alpha   90.00
_cell.angle_beta   90.00
_cell.angle_gamma   90.00
#
_symmetry.space_group_name_H-M   'P 1'
#
loop_
_entity.id
_entity.type
_entity.pdbx_description
1 polymer ?
#
loop_
_entity_poly.entity_id
_entity_poly.type
_entity_poly.pdbx_seq_one_letter_code
_entity_poly.pdbx_strand_id
1 'polypeptide(L)'
;IAENGTLLVQSARFTTGILYTDLDVLKISSERRRMGTFGKRPMKPYLTVPFSMQLTGTKLDRKFAAHPFVPEDMVERNRRCEDILSIQAFGLKKRYEHIGCKTAVLGISGGLDSTLALLVTVRTFDLLGLPRSGIIAVTMPCFGTTDRTYENACLLAKTLGTTLREVDIRESVTRHFTDIGQDMECHDVTYENGQARERTQVLMDIANKENALVIGTGDMSELALGWATYNGDHMSMYGVNAGDAQNTGETSGGLLCRYL
;
A
#
# COMPACT_ATOMS: atom_id res chain seq x y z
N ILE A 1 -34.51 -0.45 9.75
CA ILE A 1 -33.38 -0.23 10.68
C ILE A 1 -32.17 0.16 9.84
N ALA A 2 -31.49 1.20 10.21
CA ALA A 2 -30.29 1.68 9.52
C ALA A 2 -29.17 1.98 10.54
N GLU A 3 -27.91 1.84 10.08
CA GLU A 3 -26.71 2.14 10.86
C GLU A 3 -25.76 2.99 10.00
N ASN A 4 -25.37 4.16 10.51
CA ASN A 4 -24.48 5.10 9.78
C ASN A 4 -24.91 5.39 8.34
N GLY A 5 -26.21 5.55 8.09
CA GLY A 5 -26.76 5.79 6.76
C GLY A 5 -26.92 4.53 5.88
N THR A 6 -26.44 3.38 6.32
CA THR A 6 -26.62 2.12 5.61
C THR A 6 -27.91 1.43 6.07
N LEU A 7 -28.80 1.09 5.13
CA LEU A 7 -29.99 0.32 5.42
C LEU A 7 -29.63 -1.13 5.72
N LEU A 8 -29.94 -1.62 6.93
CA LEU A 8 -29.66 -2.98 7.35
C LEU A 8 -30.85 -3.89 7.06
N VAL A 9 -32.04 -3.49 7.45
CA VAL A 9 -33.27 -4.25 7.23
C VAL A 9 -34.47 -3.31 7.10
N GLN A 10 -35.41 -3.68 6.23
CA GLN A 10 -36.66 -2.94 6.01
C GLN A 10 -37.81 -3.94 5.88
N SER A 11 -38.95 -3.65 6.52
CA SER A 11 -40.18 -4.42 6.32
C SER A 11 -40.72 -4.25 4.91
N ALA A 12 -41.36 -5.27 4.41
CA ALA A 12 -42.20 -5.09 3.23
C ALA A 12 -43.33 -4.09 3.50
N ARG A 13 -43.73 -3.37 2.46
CA ARG A 13 -44.86 -2.39 2.61
C ARG A 13 -46.16 -3.13 2.92
N PHE A 14 -46.97 -2.53 3.76
CA PHE A 14 -48.29 -3.06 4.15
C PHE A 14 -48.26 -4.40 4.89
N THR A 15 -47.13 -4.73 5.54
CA THR A 15 -47.00 -5.90 6.40
C THR A 15 -46.82 -5.50 7.85
N THR A 16 -47.30 -6.36 8.77
CA THR A 16 -47.03 -6.26 10.19
C THR A 16 -46.10 -7.36 10.63
N GLY A 17 -45.20 -7.08 11.58
CA GLY A 17 -44.24 -8.09 12.07
C GLY A 17 -43.13 -7.43 12.90
N ILE A 18 -42.20 -8.27 13.35
CA ILE A 18 -41.02 -7.86 14.10
C ILE A 18 -39.81 -8.05 13.19
N LEU A 19 -38.94 -7.05 13.15
CA LEU A 19 -37.67 -7.09 12.44
C LEU A 19 -36.52 -7.20 13.44
N TYR A 20 -35.58 -8.06 13.14
CA TYR A 20 -34.35 -8.25 13.90
C TYR A 20 -33.16 -7.94 13.01
N THR A 21 -32.12 -7.35 13.60
CA THR A 21 -30.82 -7.15 12.94
C THR A 21 -29.74 -6.94 13.99
N ASP A 22 -28.52 -7.24 13.63
CA ASP A 22 -27.35 -6.96 14.45
C ASP A 22 -26.88 -5.52 14.22
N LEU A 23 -26.54 -4.81 15.30
CA LEU A 23 -25.98 -3.47 15.28
C LEU A 23 -24.53 -3.51 15.79
N ASP A 24 -23.62 -2.86 15.07
CA ASP A 24 -22.24 -2.66 15.51
C ASP A 24 -22.12 -1.43 16.41
N VAL A 25 -22.39 -1.62 17.70
CA VAL A 25 -22.34 -0.55 18.70
C VAL A 25 -20.94 0.05 18.86
N LEU A 26 -19.90 -0.74 18.69
CA LEU A 26 -18.52 -0.26 18.78
C LEU A 26 -18.16 0.64 17.60
N LYS A 27 -18.57 0.29 16.40
CA LYS A 27 -18.42 1.12 15.20
C LYS A 27 -19.15 2.46 15.38
N ILE A 28 -20.41 2.43 15.79
CA ILE A 28 -21.20 3.66 16.05
C ILE A 28 -20.51 4.55 17.09
N SER A 29 -20.03 3.96 18.18
CA SER A 29 -19.31 4.69 19.24
C SER A 29 -17.99 5.29 18.74
N SER A 30 -17.26 4.58 17.89
CA SER A 30 -16.01 5.05 17.26
C SER A 30 -16.28 6.24 16.32
N GLU A 31 -17.28 6.11 15.45
CA GLU A 31 -17.65 7.20 14.54
C GLU A 31 -18.10 8.47 15.29
N ARG A 32 -18.92 8.31 16.34
CA ARG A 32 -19.34 9.44 17.19
C ARG A 32 -18.16 10.16 17.86
N ARG A 33 -17.11 9.43 18.24
CA ARG A 33 -15.89 10.04 18.81
C ARG A 33 -15.09 10.84 17.79
N ARG A 34 -15.11 10.41 16.52
CA ARG A 34 -14.45 11.12 15.42
C ARG A 34 -15.19 12.37 14.96
N MET A 35 -16.51 12.39 15.12
CA MET A 35 -17.35 13.53 14.73
C MET A 35 -17.27 14.63 15.79
N GLY A 36 -16.40 15.62 15.61
CA GLY A 36 -16.26 16.77 16.52
C GLY A 36 -17.52 17.66 16.65
N THR A 37 -18.47 17.53 15.71
CA THR A 37 -19.76 18.22 15.71
C THR A 37 -20.83 17.54 16.57
N PHE A 38 -20.55 16.31 17.08
CA PHE A 38 -21.47 15.62 17.97
C PHE A 38 -21.38 16.20 19.38
N GLY A 39 -22.20 17.23 19.66
CA GLY A 39 -22.25 17.85 20.97
C GLY A 39 -22.82 16.91 22.04
N LYS A 40 -22.30 17.01 23.26
CA LYS A 40 -22.93 16.41 24.42
C LYS A 40 -24.24 17.16 24.71
N ARG A 41 -25.37 16.62 24.27
CA ARG A 41 -26.66 17.14 24.66
C ARG A 41 -27.01 16.61 26.06
N PRO A 42 -27.56 17.45 26.95
CA PRO A 42 -28.08 16.95 28.21
C PRO A 42 -29.16 15.89 27.91
N MET A 43 -29.06 14.74 28.56
CA MET A 43 -30.09 13.71 28.42
C MET A 43 -31.43 14.26 28.94
N LYS A 44 -32.43 14.28 28.06
CA LYS A 44 -33.79 14.45 28.49
C LYS A 44 -34.17 13.32 29.45
N PRO A 45 -35.16 13.45 30.30
CA PRO A 45 -35.57 12.40 31.23
C PRO A 45 -36.10 11.21 30.45
N TYR A 46 -35.19 10.26 30.17
CA TYR A 46 -35.56 8.96 29.60
C TYR A 46 -35.76 7.96 30.73
N LEU A 47 -36.75 7.09 30.57
CA LEU A 47 -36.89 5.93 31.45
C LEU A 47 -35.73 4.98 31.17
N THR A 48 -34.88 4.79 32.17
CA THR A 48 -33.77 3.82 32.08
C THR A 48 -34.22 2.49 32.64
N VAL A 49 -34.20 1.46 31.81
CA VAL A 49 -34.47 0.08 32.23
C VAL A 49 -33.13 -0.63 32.25
N PRO A 50 -32.53 -0.89 33.41
CA PRO A 50 -31.27 -1.66 33.49
C PRO A 50 -31.55 -3.12 33.22
N PHE A 51 -30.70 -3.76 32.43
CA PHE A 51 -30.70 -5.20 32.23
C PHE A 51 -29.26 -5.71 32.18
N SER A 52 -29.09 -6.98 32.47
CA SER A 52 -27.80 -7.69 32.31
C SER A 52 -28.01 -8.92 31.44
N MET A 53 -27.04 -9.22 30.60
CA MET A 53 -27.01 -10.44 29.82
C MET A 53 -25.59 -10.99 29.76
N GLN A 54 -25.46 -12.32 29.68
CA GLN A 54 -24.19 -12.97 29.44
C GLN A 54 -23.78 -12.77 27.99
N LEU A 55 -22.54 -12.32 27.77
CA LEU A 55 -21.97 -12.30 26.44
C LEU A 55 -21.51 -13.72 26.08
N THR A 56 -22.22 -14.35 25.19
CA THR A 56 -21.87 -15.67 24.64
C THR A 56 -21.49 -15.52 23.17
N GLY A 57 -20.69 -16.47 22.65
CA GLY A 57 -20.42 -16.52 21.21
C GLY A 57 -21.75 -16.65 20.45
N THR A 58 -22.13 -15.63 19.70
CA THR A 58 -23.42 -15.57 18.99
C THR A 58 -23.16 -15.66 17.49
N LYS A 59 -23.96 -16.46 16.79
CA LYS A 59 -23.97 -16.45 15.33
C LYS A 59 -24.67 -15.18 14.87
N LEU A 60 -23.94 -14.34 14.12
CA LEU A 60 -24.49 -13.12 13.58
C LEU A 60 -25.37 -13.41 12.36
N ASP A 61 -26.51 -12.77 12.27
CA ASP A 61 -27.37 -12.77 11.07
C ASP A 61 -26.85 -11.81 9.99
N ARG A 62 -26.00 -10.86 10.39
CA ARG A 62 -25.38 -9.89 9.52
C ARG A 62 -24.08 -10.44 8.91
N LYS A 63 -23.92 -10.25 7.60
CA LYS A 63 -22.64 -10.49 6.92
C LYS A 63 -21.80 -9.25 6.94
N PHE A 64 -20.54 -9.39 7.32
CA PHE A 64 -19.54 -8.33 7.21
C PHE A 64 -18.67 -8.62 5.99
N ALA A 65 -18.36 -7.58 5.19
CA ALA A 65 -17.46 -7.72 4.06
C ALA A 65 -16.06 -8.08 4.57
N ALA A 66 -15.46 -9.14 4.01
CA ALA A 66 -14.08 -9.54 4.35
C ALA A 66 -13.06 -8.46 3.94
N HIS A 67 -13.37 -7.72 2.89
CA HIS A 67 -12.55 -6.63 2.36
C HIS A 67 -13.34 -5.31 2.34
N PRO A 68 -13.49 -4.63 3.50
CA PRO A 68 -14.39 -3.47 3.63
C PRO A 68 -13.94 -2.25 2.81
N PHE A 69 -12.66 -2.23 2.38
CA PHE A 69 -12.09 -1.14 1.57
C PHE A 69 -12.18 -1.39 0.06
N VAL A 70 -12.51 -2.63 -0.34
CA VAL A 70 -12.61 -3.02 -1.75
C VAL A 70 -14.09 -3.18 -2.12
N PRO A 71 -14.64 -2.36 -3.03
CA PRO A 71 -16.01 -2.51 -3.48
C PRO A 71 -16.25 -3.89 -4.13
N GLU A 72 -17.38 -4.51 -3.83
CA GLU A 72 -17.79 -5.77 -4.47
C GLU A 72 -18.20 -5.54 -5.93
N ASP A 73 -18.84 -4.41 -6.22
CA ASP A 73 -19.18 -4.01 -7.58
C ASP A 73 -17.94 -3.67 -8.40
N MET A 74 -17.79 -4.33 -9.55
CA MET A 74 -16.62 -4.19 -10.43
C MET A 74 -16.48 -2.79 -11.02
N VAL A 75 -17.58 -2.11 -11.33
CA VAL A 75 -17.54 -0.77 -11.94
C VAL A 75 -17.05 0.24 -10.92
N GLU A 76 -17.61 0.19 -9.70
CA GLU A 76 -17.19 1.06 -8.60
C GLU A 76 -15.75 0.76 -8.18
N ARG A 77 -15.35 -0.52 -8.14
CA ARG A 77 -13.98 -0.93 -7.84
C ARG A 77 -13.00 -0.38 -8.87
N ASN A 78 -13.30 -0.54 -10.17
CA ASN A 78 -12.44 -0.03 -11.24
C ASN A 78 -12.31 1.50 -11.19
N ARG A 79 -13.41 2.21 -10.94
CA ARG A 79 -13.40 3.66 -10.78
C ARG A 79 -12.52 4.08 -9.61
N ARG A 80 -12.65 3.42 -8.46
CA ARG A 80 -11.84 3.71 -7.28
C ARG A 80 -10.35 3.43 -7.50
N CYS A 81 -10.01 2.33 -8.17
CA CYS A 81 -8.62 2.04 -8.54
C CYS A 81 -8.03 3.11 -9.46
N GLU A 82 -8.81 3.55 -10.47
CA GLU A 82 -8.38 4.63 -11.36
C GLU A 82 -8.17 5.95 -10.62
N ASP A 83 -9.05 6.28 -9.67
CA ASP A 83 -8.90 7.47 -8.82
C ASP A 83 -7.63 7.39 -7.97
N ILE A 84 -7.35 6.24 -7.34
CA ILE A 84 -6.14 6.01 -6.53
C ILE A 84 -4.88 6.20 -7.38
N LEU A 85 -4.80 5.50 -8.52
CA LEU A 85 -3.66 5.61 -9.43
C LEU A 85 -3.45 7.03 -9.94
N SER A 86 -4.55 7.74 -10.21
CA SER A 86 -4.49 9.14 -10.61
C SER A 86 -3.93 10.01 -9.48
N ILE A 87 -4.41 9.85 -8.26
CA ILE A 87 -3.92 10.59 -7.09
C ILE A 87 -2.41 10.37 -6.91
N GLN A 88 -1.96 9.12 -6.96
CA GLN A 88 -0.54 8.77 -6.84
C GLN A 88 0.30 9.42 -7.96
N ALA A 89 -0.14 9.26 -9.23
CA ALA A 89 0.59 9.76 -10.38
C ALA A 89 0.63 11.30 -10.43
N PHE A 90 -0.48 11.98 -10.12
CA PHE A 90 -0.52 13.44 -10.07
C PHE A 90 0.28 14.01 -8.90
N GLY A 91 0.30 13.33 -7.75
CA GLY A 91 1.15 13.69 -6.61
C GLY A 91 2.64 13.65 -6.98
N LEU A 92 3.08 12.55 -7.59
CA LEU A 92 4.45 12.39 -8.07
C LEU A 92 4.77 13.38 -9.20
N LYS A 93 3.86 13.59 -10.15
CA LYS A 93 3.98 14.60 -11.22
C LYS A 93 4.25 15.99 -10.64
N LYS A 94 3.48 16.39 -9.63
CA LYS A 94 3.67 17.69 -8.98
C LYS A 94 5.04 17.82 -8.34
N ARG A 95 5.56 16.74 -7.78
CA ARG A 95 6.92 16.70 -7.21
C ARG A 95 7.97 16.91 -8.30
N TYR A 96 7.84 16.19 -9.44
CA TYR A 96 8.75 16.35 -10.59
C TYR A 96 8.74 17.76 -11.16
N GLU A 97 7.58 18.35 -11.36
CA GLU A 97 7.43 19.75 -11.81
C GLU A 97 8.12 20.74 -10.86
N HIS A 98 8.03 20.50 -9.55
CA HIS A 98 8.63 21.39 -8.55
C HIS A 98 10.16 21.32 -8.54
N ILE A 99 10.73 20.12 -8.60
CA ILE A 99 12.19 19.93 -8.51
C ILE A 99 12.90 20.02 -9.88
N GLY A 100 12.16 19.96 -10.98
CA GLY A 100 12.71 19.99 -12.34
C GLY A 100 13.50 18.73 -12.73
N CYS A 101 13.39 17.64 -11.98
CA CYS A 101 14.05 16.37 -12.27
C CYS A 101 13.40 15.68 -13.48
N LYS A 102 14.17 14.87 -14.22
CA LYS A 102 13.70 14.15 -15.42
C LYS A 102 13.98 12.65 -15.37
N THR A 103 14.57 12.17 -14.30
CA THR A 103 14.98 10.78 -14.11
C THR A 103 14.43 10.23 -12.81
N ALA A 104 13.99 8.97 -12.80
CA ALA A 104 13.56 8.23 -11.62
C ALA A 104 14.48 7.03 -11.38
N VAL A 105 14.69 6.67 -10.12
CA VAL A 105 15.33 5.42 -9.72
C VAL A 105 14.41 4.70 -8.75
N LEU A 106 14.16 3.42 -8.95
CA LEU A 106 13.42 2.59 -8.01
C LEU A 106 13.94 1.15 -8.01
N GLY A 107 13.92 0.54 -6.83
CA GLY A 107 14.20 -0.89 -6.68
C GLY A 107 13.00 -1.73 -7.10
N ILE A 108 13.22 -2.75 -7.93
CA ILE A 108 12.19 -3.70 -8.33
C ILE A 108 12.55 -5.10 -7.84
N SER A 109 11.70 -5.64 -6.97
CA SER A 109 11.85 -6.99 -6.41
C SER A 109 11.02 -8.04 -7.16
N GLY A 110 10.11 -7.62 -8.03
CA GLY A 110 9.08 -8.48 -8.63
C GLY A 110 7.87 -8.71 -7.72
N GLY A 111 7.84 -8.09 -6.53
CA GLY A 111 6.69 -8.04 -5.64
C GLY A 111 5.66 -6.98 -6.07
N LEU A 112 4.48 -7.03 -5.43
CA LEU A 112 3.34 -6.17 -5.79
C LEU A 112 3.66 -4.69 -5.62
N ASP A 113 4.25 -4.29 -4.50
CA ASP A 113 4.49 -2.90 -4.13
C ASP A 113 5.47 -2.21 -5.08
N SER A 114 6.57 -2.89 -5.42
CA SER A 114 7.53 -2.41 -6.40
C SER A 114 6.94 -2.35 -7.82
N THR A 115 6.06 -3.29 -8.15
CA THR A 115 5.31 -3.30 -9.42
C THR A 115 4.38 -2.09 -9.50
N LEU A 116 3.58 -1.84 -8.46
CA LEU A 116 2.67 -0.69 -8.40
C LEU A 116 3.46 0.63 -8.48
N ALA A 117 4.54 0.76 -7.71
CA ALA A 117 5.38 1.95 -7.75
C ALA A 117 5.97 2.22 -9.15
N LEU A 118 6.40 1.16 -9.85
CA LEU A 118 6.89 1.28 -11.23
C LEU A 118 5.78 1.76 -12.18
N LEU A 119 4.58 1.20 -12.09
CA LEU A 119 3.44 1.57 -12.93
C LEU A 119 2.97 3.02 -12.69
N VAL A 120 2.91 3.45 -11.42
CA VAL A 120 2.63 4.85 -11.05
C VAL A 120 3.69 5.78 -11.64
N THR A 121 4.96 5.39 -11.58
CA THR A 121 6.08 6.17 -12.12
C THR A 121 6.00 6.28 -13.64
N VAL A 122 5.70 5.19 -14.35
CA VAL A 122 5.49 5.18 -15.80
C VAL A 122 4.34 6.11 -16.18
N ARG A 123 3.19 6.00 -15.52
CA ARG A 123 2.05 6.89 -15.75
C ARG A 123 2.41 8.35 -15.51
N THR A 124 3.20 8.63 -14.50
CA THR A 124 3.69 9.99 -14.19
C THR A 124 4.56 10.52 -15.33
N PHE A 125 5.48 9.72 -15.85
CA PHE A 125 6.35 10.11 -16.96
C PHE A 125 5.56 10.37 -18.23
N ASP A 126 4.57 9.53 -18.53
CA ASP A 126 3.64 9.75 -19.65
C ASP A 126 2.88 11.07 -19.51
N LEU A 127 2.38 11.39 -18.29
CA LEU A 127 1.69 12.65 -17.98
C LEU A 127 2.60 13.90 -18.08
N LEU A 128 3.91 13.72 -17.90
CA LEU A 128 4.92 14.76 -18.02
C LEU A 128 5.50 14.89 -19.43
N GLY A 129 5.18 13.94 -20.32
CA GLY A 129 5.81 13.85 -21.65
C GLY A 129 7.29 13.49 -21.58
N LEU A 130 7.74 12.83 -20.49
CA LEU A 130 9.11 12.38 -20.33
C LEU A 130 9.28 10.97 -20.92
N PRO A 131 10.46 10.64 -21.47
CA PRO A 131 10.72 9.32 -22.01
C PRO A 131 10.77 8.28 -20.86
N ARG A 132 10.08 7.15 -21.04
CA ARG A 132 10.08 6.04 -20.06
C ARG A 132 11.48 5.46 -19.81
N SER A 133 12.41 5.61 -20.76
CA SER A 133 13.83 5.27 -20.59
C SER A 133 14.54 6.09 -19.50
N GLY A 134 13.97 7.23 -19.08
CA GLY A 134 14.42 7.98 -17.91
C GLY A 134 14.08 7.34 -16.57
N ILE A 135 13.28 6.26 -16.56
CA ILE A 135 12.98 5.47 -15.38
C ILE A 135 14.00 4.34 -15.29
N ILE A 136 14.85 4.37 -14.29
CA ILE A 136 15.87 3.36 -14.02
C ILE A 136 15.30 2.39 -12.98
N ALA A 137 14.85 1.24 -13.47
CA ALA A 137 14.37 0.14 -12.66
C ALA A 137 15.57 -0.75 -12.26
N VAL A 138 15.88 -0.80 -10.97
CA VAL A 138 17.06 -1.50 -10.47
C VAL A 138 16.65 -2.80 -9.80
N THR A 139 17.14 -3.93 -10.31
CA THR A 139 17.04 -5.22 -9.62
C THR A 139 18.36 -5.54 -8.92
N MET A 140 18.28 -5.98 -7.69
CA MET A 140 19.45 -6.21 -6.82
C MET A 140 19.39 -7.62 -6.22
N PRO A 141 19.80 -8.64 -6.98
CA PRO A 141 19.83 -10.01 -6.46
C PRO A 141 20.67 -10.11 -5.19
N CYS A 142 20.11 -10.80 -4.17
CA CYS A 142 20.77 -11.13 -2.93
C CYS A 142 20.33 -12.54 -2.48
N PHE A 143 20.69 -12.99 -1.27
CA PHE A 143 20.54 -14.36 -0.79
C PHE A 143 19.08 -14.87 -0.74
N GLY A 144 18.07 -14.00 -0.63
CA GLY A 144 16.65 -14.36 -0.61
C GLY A 144 15.91 -14.21 -1.95
N THR A 145 16.61 -13.86 -3.04
CA THR A 145 15.95 -13.62 -4.35
C THR A 145 15.63 -14.94 -5.03
N THR A 146 14.36 -15.12 -5.44
CA THR A 146 13.95 -16.30 -6.23
C THR A 146 13.99 -16.00 -7.72
N ASP A 147 14.27 -17.02 -8.55
CA ASP A 147 14.33 -16.86 -10.02
C ASP A 147 13.03 -16.28 -10.59
N ARG A 148 11.89 -16.74 -10.08
CA ARG A 148 10.57 -16.26 -10.52
C ARG A 148 10.36 -14.76 -10.30
N THR A 149 10.70 -14.25 -9.12
CA THR A 149 10.55 -12.83 -8.80
C THR A 149 11.49 -11.97 -9.61
N TYR A 150 12.71 -12.44 -9.81
CA TYR A 150 13.70 -11.80 -10.67
C TYR A 150 13.23 -11.71 -12.13
N GLU A 151 12.79 -12.83 -12.72
CA GLU A 151 12.29 -12.86 -14.10
C GLU A 151 11.08 -11.93 -14.29
N ASN A 152 10.14 -11.91 -13.35
CA ASN A 152 9.00 -11.02 -13.38
C ASN A 152 9.42 -9.53 -13.38
N ALA A 153 10.38 -9.16 -12.53
CA ALA A 153 10.91 -7.80 -12.47
C ALA A 153 11.55 -7.39 -13.80
N CYS A 154 12.39 -8.26 -14.37
CA CYS A 154 13.06 -8.02 -15.65
C CYS A 154 12.07 -7.90 -16.82
N LEU A 155 11.09 -8.80 -16.88
CA LEU A 155 10.06 -8.79 -17.91
C LEU A 155 9.22 -7.53 -17.84
N LEU A 156 8.77 -7.14 -16.63
CA LEU A 156 7.98 -5.95 -16.40
C LEU A 156 8.72 -4.68 -16.85
N ALA A 157 9.97 -4.51 -16.43
CA ALA A 157 10.77 -3.34 -16.81
C ALA A 157 10.94 -3.22 -18.34
N LYS A 158 11.23 -4.35 -19.01
CA LYS A 158 11.35 -4.41 -20.47
C LYS A 158 10.02 -4.08 -21.18
N THR A 159 8.90 -4.66 -20.71
CA THR A 159 7.57 -4.46 -21.29
C THR A 159 7.15 -3.00 -21.20
N LEU A 160 7.47 -2.33 -20.11
CA LEU A 160 7.14 -0.92 -19.89
C LEU A 160 8.08 0.05 -20.64
N GLY A 161 9.18 -0.43 -21.20
CA GLY A 161 10.16 0.40 -21.90
C GLY A 161 11.03 1.24 -20.97
N THR A 162 11.21 0.80 -19.74
CA THR A 162 12.09 1.44 -18.75
C THR A 162 13.53 0.94 -18.90
N THR A 163 14.50 1.66 -18.33
CA THR A 163 15.89 1.23 -18.29
C THR A 163 16.09 0.26 -17.15
N LEU A 164 16.31 -1.02 -17.49
CA LEU A 164 16.64 -2.04 -16.49
C LEU A 164 18.13 -1.97 -16.14
N ARG A 165 18.44 -1.92 -14.85
CA ARG A 165 19.80 -2.05 -14.32
C ARG A 165 19.85 -3.19 -13.30
N GLU A 166 20.80 -4.08 -13.46
CA GLU A 166 21.06 -5.14 -12.48
C GLU A 166 22.31 -4.81 -11.67
N VAL A 167 22.22 -4.92 -10.36
CA VAL A 167 23.35 -4.76 -9.43
C VAL A 167 23.35 -5.92 -8.46
N ASP A 168 24.26 -6.85 -8.64
CA ASP A 168 24.47 -7.96 -7.69
C ASP A 168 25.13 -7.42 -6.42
N ILE A 169 24.41 -7.46 -5.31
CA ILE A 169 24.87 -6.93 -4.03
C ILE A 169 25.45 -7.99 -3.09
N ARG A 170 25.52 -9.26 -3.51
CA ARG A 170 25.96 -10.38 -2.66
C ARG A 170 27.37 -10.19 -2.14
N GLU A 171 28.28 -9.74 -2.99
CA GLU A 171 29.68 -9.54 -2.60
C GLU A 171 29.82 -8.39 -1.58
N SER A 172 29.17 -7.25 -1.82
CA SER A 172 29.15 -6.10 -0.90
C SER A 172 28.61 -6.49 0.48
N VAL A 173 27.47 -7.18 0.51
CA VAL A 173 26.84 -7.63 1.76
C VAL A 173 27.73 -8.64 2.48
N THR A 174 28.32 -9.61 1.78
CA THR A 174 29.25 -10.58 2.36
C THR A 174 30.47 -9.89 2.96
N ARG A 175 31.03 -8.92 2.26
CA ARG A 175 32.16 -8.13 2.76
C ARG A 175 31.77 -7.35 4.03
N HIS A 176 30.64 -6.67 4.00
CA HIS A 176 30.12 -5.93 5.14
C HIS A 176 29.92 -6.84 6.36
N PHE A 177 29.30 -8.02 6.18
CA PHE A 177 29.07 -8.97 7.26
C PHE A 177 30.39 -9.50 7.83
N THR A 178 31.37 -9.77 6.98
CA THR A 178 32.71 -10.15 7.42
C THR A 178 33.35 -9.06 8.29
N ASP A 179 33.26 -7.80 7.88
CA ASP A 179 33.89 -6.67 8.58
C ASP A 179 33.28 -6.42 9.95
N ILE A 180 31.97 -6.69 10.14
CA ILE A 180 31.29 -6.55 11.42
C ILE A 180 31.23 -7.83 12.25
N GLY A 181 31.75 -8.96 11.75
CA GLY A 181 31.72 -10.26 12.42
C GLY A 181 30.34 -10.92 12.46
N GLN A 182 29.44 -10.60 11.54
CA GLN A 182 28.13 -11.26 11.40
C GLN A 182 28.29 -12.63 10.76
N ASP A 183 27.68 -13.65 11.40
CA ASP A 183 27.61 -14.99 10.85
C ASP A 183 26.57 -15.05 9.73
N MET A 184 26.96 -15.53 8.55
CA MET A 184 26.10 -15.66 7.38
C MET A 184 24.96 -16.68 7.57
N GLU A 185 25.11 -17.63 8.48
CA GLU A 185 24.08 -18.62 8.82
C GLU A 185 23.08 -18.08 9.86
N CYS A 186 23.39 -16.95 10.51
CA CYS A 186 22.52 -16.32 11.49
C CYS A 186 21.60 -15.30 10.80
N HIS A 187 20.39 -15.74 10.44
CA HIS A 187 19.36 -14.94 9.76
C HIS A 187 18.56 -14.08 10.76
N ASP A 188 19.25 -13.22 11.47
CA ASP A 188 18.69 -12.29 12.45
C ASP A 188 18.35 -10.91 11.84
N VAL A 189 17.98 -9.95 12.70
CA VAL A 189 17.68 -8.59 12.29
C VAL A 189 18.88 -7.88 11.64
N THR A 190 20.12 -8.26 11.97
CA THR A 190 21.34 -7.72 11.37
C THR A 190 21.46 -8.17 9.93
N TYR A 191 21.22 -9.47 9.71
CA TYR A 191 21.22 -10.08 8.37
C TYR A 191 20.21 -9.42 7.44
N GLU A 192 18.95 -9.23 7.89
CA GLU A 192 17.91 -8.60 7.09
C GLU A 192 18.19 -7.12 6.82
N ASN A 193 18.50 -6.36 7.87
CA ASN A 193 18.76 -4.92 7.75
C ASN A 193 20.04 -4.61 6.97
N GLY A 194 21.06 -5.45 7.03
CA GLY A 194 22.29 -5.29 6.28
C GLY A 194 22.03 -5.30 4.78
N GLN A 195 21.29 -6.30 4.29
CA GLN A 195 20.89 -6.39 2.90
C GLN A 195 19.99 -5.22 2.46
N ALA A 196 19.01 -4.85 3.30
CA ALA A 196 18.09 -3.74 3.01
C ALA A 196 18.81 -2.40 2.89
N ARG A 197 19.79 -2.13 3.77
CA ARG A 197 20.60 -0.90 3.70
C ARG A 197 21.50 -0.86 2.48
N GLU A 198 22.08 -1.98 2.06
CA GLU A 198 22.88 -2.06 0.84
C GLU A 198 22.02 -1.72 -0.39
N ARG A 199 20.79 -2.27 -0.49
CA ARG A 199 19.87 -1.89 -1.56
C ARG A 199 19.57 -0.39 -1.56
N THR A 200 19.33 0.17 -0.40
CA THR A 200 19.05 1.61 -0.27
C THR A 200 20.25 2.45 -0.68
N GLN A 201 21.46 2.11 -0.25
CA GLN A 201 22.69 2.79 -0.61
C GLN A 201 22.88 2.79 -2.13
N VAL A 202 22.76 1.65 -2.78
CA VAL A 202 22.89 1.51 -4.25
C VAL A 202 21.87 2.42 -4.96
N LEU A 203 20.60 2.42 -4.54
CA LEU A 203 19.57 3.27 -5.17
C LEU A 203 19.87 4.77 -5.00
N MET A 204 20.28 5.19 -3.81
CA MET A 204 20.61 6.60 -3.53
C MET A 204 21.84 7.06 -4.32
N ASP A 205 22.85 6.22 -4.44
CA ASP A 205 24.08 6.56 -5.19
C ASP A 205 23.83 6.60 -6.69
N ILE A 206 23.02 5.68 -7.22
CA ILE A 206 22.57 5.75 -8.62
C ILE A 206 21.77 7.04 -8.84
N ALA A 207 20.87 7.40 -7.93
CA ALA A 207 20.08 8.62 -8.06
C ALA A 207 20.95 9.87 -8.04
N ASN A 208 21.96 9.93 -7.20
CA ASN A 208 22.93 11.04 -7.17
C ASN A 208 23.67 11.15 -8.50
N LYS A 209 24.16 10.01 -9.03
CA LYS A 209 24.90 9.97 -10.30
C LYS A 209 24.04 10.39 -11.50
N GLU A 210 22.78 9.97 -11.53
CA GLU A 210 21.86 10.20 -12.65
C GLU A 210 21.00 11.48 -12.46
N ASN A 211 21.23 12.25 -11.40
CA ASN A 211 20.37 13.37 -10.99
C ASN A 211 18.88 12.99 -10.96
N ALA A 212 18.58 11.91 -10.29
CA ALA A 212 17.28 11.26 -10.26
C ALA A 212 16.60 11.37 -8.90
N LEU A 213 15.29 11.14 -8.88
CA LEU A 213 14.50 10.98 -7.67
C LEU A 213 14.35 9.49 -7.33
N VAL A 214 14.68 9.10 -6.09
CA VAL A 214 14.42 7.74 -5.61
C VAL A 214 12.95 7.59 -5.23
N ILE A 215 12.27 6.68 -5.92
CA ILE A 215 10.86 6.35 -5.70
C ILE A 215 10.75 5.21 -4.70
N GLY A 216 10.03 5.45 -3.60
CA GLY A 216 9.77 4.46 -2.57
C GLY A 216 8.56 3.57 -2.90
N THR A 217 8.67 2.33 -2.49
CA THR A 217 7.69 1.27 -2.76
C THR A 217 6.84 0.91 -1.54
N GLY A 218 7.25 1.31 -0.33
CA GLY A 218 6.55 0.98 0.93
C GLY A 218 5.11 1.48 0.96
N ASP A 219 4.21 0.64 1.44
CA ASP A 219 2.79 0.91 1.51
C ASP A 219 2.31 1.46 2.87
N MET A 220 1.04 1.82 2.97
CA MET A 220 0.43 2.34 4.19
C MET A 220 0.35 1.27 5.29
N SER A 221 0.18 -0.02 4.94
CA SER A 221 0.07 -1.10 5.90
C SER A 221 1.41 -1.36 6.60
N GLU A 222 2.51 -1.34 5.85
CA GLU A 222 3.87 -1.40 6.40
C GLU A 222 4.13 -0.25 7.38
N LEU A 223 3.77 0.98 6.98
CA LEU A 223 3.94 2.16 7.83
C LEU A 223 3.08 2.10 9.09
N ALA A 224 1.83 1.65 8.98
CA ALA A 224 0.90 1.55 10.11
C ALA A 224 1.30 0.48 11.13
N LEU A 225 1.87 -0.63 10.67
CA LEU A 225 2.29 -1.76 11.50
C LEU A 225 3.74 -1.62 12.00
N GLY A 226 4.52 -0.68 11.45
CA GLY A 226 5.95 -0.59 11.67
C GLY A 226 6.70 -1.79 11.06
N TRP A 227 6.15 -2.41 10.04
CA TRP A 227 6.72 -3.55 9.33
C TRP A 227 7.71 -3.07 8.28
N ALA A 228 8.81 -2.54 8.73
CA ALA A 228 9.85 -1.97 7.88
C ALA A 228 11.24 -2.22 8.46
N THR A 229 12.22 -2.42 7.59
CA THR A 229 13.63 -2.49 7.98
C THR A 229 14.12 -1.13 8.44
N TYR A 230 14.87 -1.08 9.54
CA TYR A 230 15.38 0.19 10.08
C TYR A 230 16.43 0.81 9.14
N ASN A 231 16.10 1.99 8.60
CA ASN A 231 16.92 2.72 7.62
C ASN A 231 17.31 1.87 6.39
N GLY A 232 16.41 1.01 5.95
CA GLY A 232 16.57 0.14 4.79
C GLY A 232 15.56 0.46 3.69
N ASP A 233 14.88 -0.55 3.17
CA ASP A 233 14.04 -0.48 1.96
C ASP A 233 12.93 0.59 1.96
N HIS A 234 12.48 1.05 3.15
CA HIS A 234 11.51 2.15 3.26
C HIS A 234 12.09 3.54 3.03
N MET A 235 13.44 3.67 2.99
CA MET A 235 14.10 4.95 2.76
C MET A 235 14.00 5.34 1.30
N SER A 236 13.39 6.49 1.03
CA SER A 236 13.20 7.01 -0.31
C SER A 236 13.06 8.53 -0.30
N MET A 237 13.10 9.14 -1.48
CA MET A 237 12.87 10.58 -1.62
C MET A 237 11.37 10.90 -1.82
N TYR A 238 10.59 9.94 -2.33
CA TYR A 238 9.13 10.06 -2.47
C TYR A 238 8.46 8.69 -2.48
N GLY A 239 7.65 8.40 -1.48
CA GLY A 239 6.89 7.15 -1.36
C GLY A 239 5.55 7.24 -2.08
N VAL A 240 5.41 6.59 -3.23
CA VAL A 240 4.19 6.67 -4.05
C VAL A 240 3.04 5.83 -3.49
N ASN A 241 3.34 4.75 -2.76
CA ASN A 241 2.35 3.84 -2.18
C ASN A 241 1.99 4.17 -0.71
N ALA A 242 2.61 5.20 -0.12
CA ALA A 242 2.46 5.51 1.31
C ALA A 242 1.02 5.81 1.76
N GLY A 243 0.11 6.12 0.85
CA GLY A 243 -1.31 6.34 1.10
C GLY A 243 -2.22 5.18 0.69
N ASP A 244 -1.66 4.08 0.19
CA ASP A 244 -2.42 2.92 -0.30
C ASP A 244 -2.24 1.71 0.63
N ALA A 245 -3.34 1.02 0.93
CA ALA A 245 -3.30 -0.22 1.72
C ALA A 245 -3.03 -1.41 0.80
N GLN A 246 -2.30 -2.41 1.27
CA GLN A 246 -1.89 -3.57 0.50
C GLN A 246 -3.03 -4.27 -0.27
N ASN A 247 -4.22 -4.36 0.34
CA ASN A 247 -5.40 -4.94 -0.31
C ASN A 247 -5.92 -4.15 -1.51
N THR A 248 -5.70 -2.83 -1.54
CA THR A 248 -6.04 -1.97 -2.68
C THR A 248 -5.01 -2.10 -3.80
N GLY A 249 -3.74 -2.35 -3.47
CA GLY A 249 -2.67 -2.61 -4.43
C GLY A 249 -2.93 -3.84 -5.29
N GLU A 250 -3.42 -4.95 -4.72
CA GLU A 250 -3.79 -6.17 -5.46
C GLU A 250 -4.90 -5.91 -6.49
N THR A 251 -5.90 -5.11 -6.12
CA THR A 251 -7.02 -4.75 -7.00
C THR A 251 -6.59 -3.75 -8.08
N SER A 252 -5.71 -2.82 -7.74
CA SER A 252 -5.14 -1.85 -8.68
C SER A 252 -4.22 -2.53 -9.69
N GLY A 253 -3.45 -3.56 -9.28
CA GLY A 253 -2.64 -4.38 -10.16
C GLY A 253 -3.45 -5.09 -11.25
N GLY A 254 -4.65 -5.59 -10.92
CA GLY A 254 -5.57 -6.19 -11.88
C GLY A 254 -6.13 -5.19 -12.92
N LEU A 255 -6.30 -3.92 -12.54
CA LEU A 255 -6.72 -2.86 -13.45
C LEU A 255 -5.58 -2.41 -14.37
N LEU A 256 -4.37 -2.36 -13.85
CA LEU A 256 -3.15 -1.95 -14.57
C LEU A 256 -2.78 -2.92 -15.70
N CYS A 257 -3.13 -4.21 -15.60
CA CYS A 257 -3.01 -5.16 -16.72
C CYS A 257 -3.82 -4.74 -17.97
N ARG A 258 -4.70 -3.75 -17.87
CA ARG A 258 -5.43 -3.21 -19.04
C ARG A 258 -4.68 -2.05 -19.71
N TYR A 259 -3.65 -1.51 -19.10
CA TYR A 259 -2.82 -0.42 -19.62
C TYR A 259 -1.46 -0.90 -20.15
N LEU A 260 -1.15 -2.19 -20.00
CA LEU A 260 -0.04 -2.89 -20.62
C LEU A 260 -0.48 -3.55 -21.92
#